data_27b89f363230f9d93eef9dfe2bb19df2
#
_entry.id   27b89f363230f9d93eef9dfe2bb19df2
#
_cell.length_a   1.000
_cell.length_b   1.000
_cell.length_c   1.000
_cell.angle_alpha   90.00
_cell.angle_beta   90.00
_cell.angle_gamma   90.00
#
_symmetry.space_group_name_H-M   'P 1'
#
loop_
_entity.id
_entity.type
_entity.pdbx_description
1 polymer ?
#
loop_
_entity_poly.entity_id
_entity_poly.type
_entity_poly.pdbx_seq_one_letter_code
_entity_poly.pdbx_strand_id
1 'polypeptide(L)' 'MSAKTIGRYIVIDPEICHGKPTFRGTRIMVSQVLEMVASGIAWKAIIEQYHGSITKEAIAEAVSLAGAD' A
#
# COMPACT_ATOMS: atom_id res chain seq x y z
N MET A 1 3.93 16.35 -12.90
CA MET A 1 2.56 15.95 -13.07
C MET A 1 1.98 15.46 -11.76
N SER A 2 0.69 15.46 -11.70
CA SER A 2 0.03 15.13 -10.45
C SER A 2 -0.05 13.64 -10.22
N ALA A 3 -0.22 13.29 -8.96
CA ALA A 3 -0.44 11.92 -8.56
C ALA A 3 -1.78 11.42 -9.08
N LYS A 4 -1.84 10.12 -9.31
CA LYS A 4 -3.06 9.48 -9.76
C LYS A 4 -3.55 8.57 -8.64
N THR A 5 -4.79 8.78 -8.22
CA THR A 5 -5.39 7.96 -7.17
C THR A 5 -6.01 6.71 -7.80
N ILE A 6 -5.59 5.53 -7.31
CA ILE A 6 -6.14 4.27 -7.80
C ILE A 6 -7.33 3.86 -6.96
N GLY A 7 -7.30 4.15 -5.67
CA GLY A 7 -8.39 3.84 -4.78
C GLY A 7 -8.41 4.89 -3.69
N ARG A 8 -9.00 4.53 -2.56
CA ARG A 8 -9.09 5.48 -1.46
C ARG A 8 -7.73 5.72 -0.81
N TYR A 9 -6.91 4.68 -0.74
CA TYR A 9 -5.66 4.72 0.03
C TYR A 9 -4.43 4.58 -0.83
N ILE A 10 -4.55 4.33 -2.13
CA ILE A 10 -3.42 4.00 -2.98
C ILE A 10 -3.31 5.02 -4.10
N VAL A 11 -2.10 5.53 -4.28
CA VAL A 11 -1.82 6.53 -5.31
C VAL A 11 -0.60 6.10 -6.12
N ILE A 12 -0.52 6.61 -7.32
CA ILE A 12 0.68 6.52 -8.16
C ILE A 12 1.16 7.93 -8.40
N ASP A 13 2.35 8.24 -7.90
CA ASP A 13 2.93 9.57 -8.06
C ASP A 13 4.28 9.39 -8.74
N PRO A 14 4.46 9.95 -9.95
CA PRO A 14 5.73 9.76 -10.66
C PRO A 14 6.95 10.25 -9.90
N GLU A 15 6.77 11.11 -8.92
CA GLU A 15 7.87 11.63 -8.14
C GLU A 15 8.12 10.86 -6.85
N ILE A 16 7.33 9.84 -6.58
CA ILE A 16 7.49 9.02 -5.40
C ILE A 16 7.70 7.58 -5.83
N CYS A 17 8.81 6.98 -5.40
CA CYS A 17 9.12 5.58 -5.66
C CYS A 17 9.02 5.25 -7.16
N HIS A 18 9.46 6.19 -8.00
CA HIS A 18 9.51 6.02 -9.46
C HIS A 18 8.15 5.67 -10.07
N GLY A 19 7.08 6.19 -9.48
CA GLY A 19 5.75 5.97 -10.02
C GLY A 19 5.15 4.64 -9.65
N LYS A 20 5.74 3.90 -8.74
CA LYS A 20 5.13 2.66 -8.26
C LYS A 20 4.01 2.97 -7.27
N PRO A 21 2.99 2.11 -7.20
CA PRO A 21 1.88 2.37 -6.27
C PRO A 21 2.38 2.45 -4.83
N THR A 22 1.93 3.48 -4.13
CA THR A 22 2.24 3.67 -2.72
C THR A 22 0.96 3.97 -1.97
N PHE A 23 1.03 3.84 -0.64
CA PHE A 23 -0.09 4.27 0.19
C PHE A 23 -0.05 5.79 0.31
N ARG A 24 -1.21 6.41 0.13
CA ARG A 24 -1.32 7.86 0.10
C ARG A 24 -0.71 8.48 1.35
N GLY A 25 0.07 9.51 1.15
CA GLY A 25 0.72 10.21 2.25
C GLY A 25 1.97 9.53 2.78
N THR A 26 2.41 8.46 2.14
CA THR A 26 3.59 7.73 2.56
C THR A 26 4.47 7.41 1.36
N ARG A 27 5.66 6.88 1.64
CA ARG A 27 6.52 6.30 0.61
C ARG A 27 6.55 4.78 0.70
N ILE A 28 5.55 4.21 1.37
CA ILE A 28 5.45 2.77 1.53
C ILE A 28 4.83 2.19 0.26
N MET A 29 5.59 1.34 -0.43
CA MET A 29 5.10 0.74 -1.66
C MET A 29 4.09 -0.36 -1.35
N VAL A 30 3.04 -0.40 -2.14
CA VAL A 30 2.00 -1.42 -1.99
C VAL A 30 2.60 -2.81 -2.13
N SER A 31 3.57 -2.98 -3.06
CA SER A 31 4.18 -4.29 -3.27
C SER A 31 4.90 -4.80 -2.03
N GLN A 32 5.49 -3.91 -1.24
CA GLN A 32 6.16 -4.34 -0.01
C GLN A 32 5.17 -4.94 0.98
N VAL A 33 4.03 -4.29 1.13
CA VAL A 33 2.99 -4.78 2.04
C VAL A 33 2.40 -6.09 1.52
N LEU A 34 2.18 -6.18 0.22
CA LEU A 34 1.63 -7.41 -0.36
C LEU A 34 2.59 -8.58 -0.18
N GLU A 35 3.89 -8.35 -0.26
CA GLU A 35 4.86 -9.40 0.01
C GLU A 35 4.77 -9.89 1.44
N MET A 36 4.57 -8.98 2.38
CA MET A 36 4.41 -9.36 3.78
C MET A 36 3.15 -10.20 3.97
N VAL A 37 2.06 -9.80 3.34
CA VAL A 37 0.82 -10.57 3.42
C VAL A 37 1.02 -11.97 2.83
N ALA A 38 1.69 -12.05 1.69
CA ALA A 38 1.93 -13.33 1.04
C ALA A 38 2.84 -14.23 1.88
N SER A 39 3.70 -13.63 2.70
CA SER A 39 4.59 -14.38 3.58
C SER A 39 3.91 -14.83 4.86
N GLY A 40 2.63 -14.49 5.04
CA GLY A 40 1.89 -14.94 6.22
C GLY A 40 2.01 -14.02 7.42
N ILE A 41 2.54 -12.82 7.24
CA ILE A 41 2.66 -11.87 8.34
C ILE A 41 1.27 -11.29 8.63
N ALA A 42 0.89 -11.31 9.91
CA ALA A 42 -0.41 -10.80 10.30
C ALA A 42 -0.53 -9.30 9.99
N TRP A 43 -1.71 -8.86 9.58
CA TRP A 43 -1.94 -7.46 9.25
C TRP A 43 -1.60 -6.53 10.41
N LYS A 44 -1.92 -6.97 11.64
CA LYS A 44 -1.60 -6.16 12.80
C LYS A 44 -0.10 -5.92 12.93
N ALA A 45 0.70 -6.93 12.65
CA ALA A 45 2.15 -6.81 12.71
C ALA A 45 2.66 -5.87 11.62
N ILE A 46 2.05 -5.92 10.43
CA ILE A 46 2.42 -5.00 9.35
C ILE A 46 2.14 -3.56 9.75
N ILE A 47 0.96 -3.32 10.32
CA ILE A 47 0.59 -1.98 10.76
C ILE A 47 1.57 -1.47 11.81
N GLU A 48 1.95 -2.34 12.74
CA GLU A 48 2.89 -1.95 13.78
C GLU A 48 4.27 -1.66 13.23
N GLN A 49 4.69 -2.40 12.21
CA GLN A 49 5.99 -2.16 11.59
C GLN A 49 6.09 -0.76 10.99
N TYR A 50 5.00 -0.25 10.46
CA TYR A 50 4.97 1.08 9.86
C TYR A 50 4.39 2.13 10.80
N HIS A 51 4.32 1.81 12.10
CA HIS A 51 3.94 2.77 13.15
C HIS A 51 2.57 3.40 12.89
N GLY A 52 1.66 2.62 12.33
CA GLY A 52 0.31 3.10 12.07
C GLY A 52 0.18 4.01 10.87
N SER A 53 1.24 4.14 10.06
CA SER A 53 1.17 4.97 8.85
C SER A 53 0.19 4.40 7.82
N ILE A 54 -0.08 3.11 7.87
CA ILE A 54 -1.10 2.48 7.05
C ILE A 54 -2.10 1.79 7.96
N THR A 55 -3.32 1.63 7.46
CA THR A 55 -4.40 1.09 8.26
C THR A 55 -4.81 -0.27 7.71
N LYS A 56 -5.63 -0.97 8.49
CA LYS A 56 -6.19 -2.23 8.03
C LYS A 56 -6.97 -2.04 6.73
N GLU A 57 -7.71 -0.96 6.64
CA GLU A 57 -8.50 -0.67 5.44
C GLU A 57 -7.58 -0.47 4.23
N ALA A 58 -6.44 0.17 4.43
CA ALA A 58 -5.51 0.37 3.33
C ALA A 58 -4.93 -0.97 2.86
N ILE A 59 -4.59 -1.85 3.81
CA ILE A 59 -4.09 -3.17 3.45
C ILE A 59 -5.16 -3.96 2.71
N ALA A 60 -6.40 -3.89 3.18
CA ALA A 60 -7.50 -4.59 2.53
C ALA A 60 -7.68 -4.12 1.09
N GLU A 61 -7.56 -2.81 0.87
CA GLU A 61 -7.67 -2.29 -0.49
C GLU A 61 -6.54 -2.80 -1.37
N ALA A 62 -5.32 -2.83 -0.84
CA ALA A 62 -4.18 -3.33 -1.61
C ALA A 62 -4.37 -4.79 -1.99
N VAL A 63 -4.84 -5.61 -1.07
CA VAL A 63 -5.09 -7.01 -1.34
C VAL A 63 -6.19 -7.17 -2.38
N SER A 64 -7.23 -6.37 -2.26
CA SER A 64 -8.35 -6.42 -3.20
C SER A 64 -7.90 -6.05 -4.61
N LEU A 65 -7.08 -5.01 -4.74
CA LEU A 65 -6.59 -4.60 -6.06
C LEU A 65 -5.68 -5.65 -6.66
N ALA A 66 -4.84 -6.28 -5.85
CA ALA A 66 -3.92 -7.30 -6.33
C ALA A 66 -4.65 -8.54 -6.82
N GLY A 67 -5.79 -8.84 -6.20
CA GLY A 67 -6.56 -10.01 -6.58
C GLY A 67 -7.67 -9.75 -7.56
N ALA A 68 -7.72 -8.57 -8.15
CA ALA A 68 -8.85 -8.14 -8.96
C ALA A 68 -8.71 -8.48 -10.45
N ASP A 69 -7.75 -9.26 -10.84
CA ASP A 69 -7.58 -9.59 -12.27
C ASP A 69 -8.46 -10.73 -12.74
#